data_1a99d086bb95b991b381a45c2fe9f948
#
_entry.id   1a99d086bb95b991b381a45c2fe9f948
#
_cell.length_a   1.000
_cell.length_b   1.000
_cell.length_c   1.000
_cell.angle_alpha   90.00
_cell.angle_beta   90.00
_cell.angle_gamma   90.00
#
_symmetry.space_group_name_H-M   'P 1'
#
loop_
_entity.id
_entity.type
_entity.pdbx_description
1 polymer ?
#
loop_
_entity_poly.entity_id
_entity_poly.type
_entity_poly.pdbx_seq_one_letter_code
_entity_poly.pdbx_strand_id
1 'polypeptide(L)'
;MSEHSPQGTGANVPASDSPLADALWAALGTVEDPELRRPITELGMVERAQAVSEEDGGYVADVKILLTIEGCPLKTTIEQDVRKAASTVEGITRVQVEVGAMNADQRNALKSQLKPERINPFTAPGALTRVFAVVSGKGGVGKSSMTANLAAAFASRGLAVGIIDADVHGFSIPGLMGIREAPTRLDDLIIPPAVDAPREHGQVRGGAPGGFVKVISIGMFLKGNQPVAWRGPMLHRALEQFILDVHFGALDILLLDLPPGTGDIAISMSQLLPNADLVLVSTPQHAAV
;
A
#
# COMPACT_ATOMS: atom_id res chain seq x y z
N MET A 1 26.49 -22.57 -29.08
CA MET A 1 25.13 -22.92 -28.64
C MET A 1 25.28 -23.35 -27.18
N SER A 2 25.01 -22.43 -26.27
CA SER A 2 25.02 -22.71 -24.82
C SER A 2 23.82 -21.94 -24.27
N GLU A 3 22.79 -22.68 -23.95
CA GLU A 3 21.56 -22.20 -23.37
C GLU A 3 21.82 -21.72 -21.94
N HIS A 4 21.60 -20.43 -21.69
CA HIS A 4 21.56 -19.85 -20.36
C HIS A 4 20.08 -19.81 -19.92
N SER A 5 19.69 -20.78 -19.10
CA SER A 5 18.44 -20.72 -18.36
C SER A 5 18.57 -19.69 -17.23
N PRO A 6 17.57 -18.80 -17.03
CA PRO A 6 17.57 -17.90 -15.88
C PRO A 6 17.25 -18.71 -14.62
N GLN A 7 18.21 -18.77 -13.71
CA GLN A 7 18.00 -19.28 -12.36
C GLN A 7 17.12 -18.28 -11.60
N GLY A 8 15.87 -18.68 -11.33
CA GLY A 8 15.01 -17.98 -10.40
C GLY A 8 15.65 -17.95 -9.01
N THR A 9 15.81 -16.75 -8.47
CA THR A 9 16.20 -16.52 -7.07
C THR A 9 15.06 -17.01 -6.18
N GLY A 10 15.16 -18.29 -5.79
CA GLY A 10 14.23 -18.91 -4.87
C GLY A 10 14.27 -18.22 -3.51
N ALA A 11 13.10 -17.89 -3.00
CA ALA A 11 12.90 -17.58 -1.59
C ALA A 11 13.57 -18.67 -0.76
N ASN A 12 14.34 -18.26 0.24
CA ASN A 12 15.07 -19.14 1.15
C ASN A 12 14.04 -19.90 2.01
N VAL A 13 13.64 -21.10 1.55
CA VAL A 13 12.81 -22.04 2.32
C VAL A 13 13.76 -22.77 3.25
N PRO A 14 13.71 -22.56 4.56
CA PRO A 14 14.47 -23.40 5.48
C PRO A 14 13.85 -24.80 5.42
N ALA A 15 14.60 -25.75 4.93
CA ALA A 15 14.24 -27.15 4.90
C ALA A 15 14.04 -27.65 6.35
N SER A 16 12.79 -27.86 6.77
CA SER A 16 12.46 -28.68 7.91
C SER A 16 11.67 -29.88 7.37
N ASP A 17 12.22 -31.07 7.56
CA ASP A 17 11.65 -32.36 7.09
C ASP A 17 10.37 -32.78 7.85
N SER A 18 9.52 -31.86 8.22
CA SER A 18 8.30 -32.12 8.98
C SER A 18 7.05 -31.60 8.25
N PRO A 19 6.04 -32.45 8.00
CA PRO A 19 4.76 -32.05 7.42
C PRO A 19 4.07 -30.91 8.18
N LEU A 20 4.35 -30.77 9.47
CA LEU A 20 3.85 -29.70 10.32
C LEU A 20 4.51 -28.35 10.02
N ALA A 21 5.79 -28.33 9.64
CA ALA A 21 6.47 -27.11 9.26
C ALA A 21 5.93 -26.60 7.92
N ASP A 22 5.66 -27.48 6.97
CA ASP A 22 5.04 -27.10 5.69
C ASP A 22 3.61 -26.56 5.90
N ALA A 23 2.82 -27.21 6.75
CA ALA A 23 1.49 -26.73 7.11
C ALA A 23 1.54 -25.36 7.81
N LEU A 24 2.50 -25.14 8.70
CA LEU A 24 2.72 -23.86 9.37
C LEU A 24 3.11 -22.78 8.36
N TRP A 25 4.03 -23.08 7.44
CA TRP A 25 4.44 -22.16 6.38
C TRP A 25 3.27 -21.80 5.46
N ALA A 26 2.45 -22.77 5.07
CA ALA A 26 1.24 -22.55 4.28
C ALA A 26 0.22 -21.67 5.02
N ALA A 27 0.03 -21.89 6.32
CA ALA A 27 -0.85 -21.06 7.15
C ALA A 27 -0.35 -19.61 7.22
N LEU A 28 0.97 -19.40 7.40
CA LEU A 28 1.58 -18.06 7.40
C LEU A 28 1.48 -17.38 6.04
N GLY A 29 1.40 -18.13 4.94
CA GLY A 29 1.15 -17.62 3.58
C GLY A 29 -0.23 -16.99 3.40
N THR A 30 -1.16 -17.19 4.34
CA THR A 30 -2.47 -16.51 4.35
C THR A 30 -2.45 -15.15 5.04
N VAL A 31 -1.38 -14.83 5.75
CA VAL A 31 -1.21 -13.55 6.45
C VAL A 31 -0.65 -12.53 5.48
N GLU A 32 -1.39 -11.46 5.25
CA GLU A 32 -0.99 -10.36 4.38
C GLU A 32 -0.46 -9.19 5.21
N ASP A 33 0.61 -8.55 4.72
CA ASP A 33 1.02 -7.25 5.24
C ASP A 33 -0.04 -6.19 4.89
N PRO A 34 -0.60 -5.45 5.87
CA PRO A 34 -1.71 -4.51 5.62
C PRO A 34 -1.37 -3.35 4.69
N GLU A 35 -0.09 -2.92 4.61
CA GLU A 35 0.36 -1.83 3.74
C GLU A 35 0.72 -2.35 2.34
N LEU A 36 1.46 -3.46 2.27
CA LEU A 36 1.94 -4.03 1.01
C LEU A 36 0.88 -4.86 0.29
N ARG A 37 -0.12 -5.38 1.03
CA ARG A 37 -1.20 -6.23 0.50
C ARG A 37 -0.69 -7.47 -0.23
N ARG A 38 0.33 -8.07 0.36
CA ARG A 38 0.96 -9.31 -0.10
C ARG A 38 1.26 -10.22 1.07
N PRO A 39 1.28 -11.55 0.85
CA PRO A 39 1.65 -12.52 1.87
C PRO A 39 3.01 -12.22 2.50
N ILE A 40 3.10 -12.26 3.83
CA ILE A 40 4.36 -12.03 4.56
C ILE A 40 5.46 -13.02 4.19
N THR A 41 5.09 -14.22 3.76
CA THR A 41 6.02 -15.24 3.27
C THR A 41 6.67 -14.84 1.94
N GLU A 42 5.91 -14.22 1.02
CA GLU A 42 6.42 -13.71 -0.25
C GLU A 42 7.31 -12.48 -0.06
N LEU A 43 7.02 -11.67 0.95
CA LEU A 43 7.78 -10.47 1.27
C LEU A 43 9.10 -10.77 2.01
N GLY A 44 9.40 -12.05 2.29
CA GLY A 44 10.59 -12.43 3.05
C GLY A 44 10.54 -11.97 4.52
N MET A 45 9.33 -11.72 5.05
CA MET A 45 9.13 -11.29 6.42
C MET A 45 9.16 -12.45 7.43
N VAL A 46 9.07 -13.70 6.99
CA VAL A 46 9.18 -14.87 7.85
C VAL A 46 10.62 -15.37 7.85
N GLU A 47 11.33 -15.20 8.97
CA GLU A 47 12.70 -15.67 9.14
C GLU A 47 12.75 -17.11 9.64
N ARG A 48 11.84 -17.49 10.52
CA ARG A 48 11.74 -18.83 11.10
C ARG A 48 10.27 -19.21 11.30
N ALA A 49 9.92 -20.45 10.92
CA ALA A 49 8.66 -21.07 11.21
C ALA A 49 8.91 -22.56 11.47
N GLN A 50 8.89 -22.97 12.75
CA GLN A 50 9.23 -24.32 13.19
C GLN A 50 8.15 -24.84 14.14
N ALA A 51 7.85 -26.13 14.08
CA ALA A 51 7.04 -26.83 15.05
C ALA A 51 7.95 -27.62 15.99
N VAL A 52 8.01 -27.22 17.25
CA VAL A 52 8.84 -27.83 18.29
C VAL A 52 7.95 -28.71 19.16
N SER A 53 8.30 -29.98 19.32
CA SER A 53 7.55 -30.93 20.16
C SER A 53 7.62 -30.55 21.65
N GLU A 54 6.48 -30.61 22.34
CA GLU A 54 6.41 -30.48 23.81
C GLU A 54 6.37 -31.86 24.48
N GLU A 55 6.78 -31.90 25.73
CA GLU A 55 6.78 -33.13 26.55
C GLU A 55 5.35 -33.71 26.75
N ASP A 56 4.34 -32.87 26.64
CA ASP A 56 2.92 -33.19 26.77
C ASP A 56 2.28 -33.74 25.48
N GLY A 57 3.06 -33.96 24.43
CA GLY A 57 2.61 -34.58 23.15
C GLY A 57 2.00 -33.61 22.13
N GLY A 58 2.06 -32.31 22.36
CA GLY A 58 1.70 -31.26 21.40
C GLY A 58 2.91 -30.62 20.76
N TYR A 59 2.66 -29.60 19.90
CA TYR A 59 3.72 -28.82 19.27
C TYR A 59 3.55 -27.32 19.56
N VAL A 60 4.68 -26.64 19.81
CA VAL A 60 4.76 -25.17 19.82
C VAL A 60 5.17 -24.69 18.45
N ALA A 61 4.40 -23.80 17.86
CA ALA A 61 4.85 -23.06 16.71
C ALA A 61 5.82 -21.94 17.16
N ASP A 62 7.09 -22.06 16.83
CA ASP A 62 8.11 -21.01 17.02
C ASP A 62 8.25 -20.25 15.71
N VAL A 63 7.71 -19.04 15.70
CA VAL A 63 7.65 -18.18 14.51
C VAL A 63 8.43 -16.91 14.78
N LYS A 64 9.39 -16.57 13.90
CA LYS A 64 10.07 -15.29 13.90
C LYS A 64 9.74 -14.52 12.63
N ILE A 65 9.19 -13.32 12.82
CA ILE A 65 8.88 -12.39 11.74
C ILE A 65 9.75 -11.15 11.80
N LEU A 66 10.05 -10.59 10.63
CA LEU A 66 10.86 -9.40 10.47
C LEU A 66 10.01 -8.29 9.85
N LEU A 67 9.89 -7.18 10.54
CA LEU A 67 9.23 -5.97 10.02
C LEU A 67 10.23 -5.14 9.21
N THR A 68 9.72 -4.36 8.29
CA THR A 68 10.53 -3.49 7.40
C THR A 68 11.30 -2.43 8.18
N ILE A 69 10.72 -1.90 9.26
CA ILE A 69 11.32 -0.88 10.13
C ILE A 69 11.11 -1.21 11.62
N GLU A 70 12.04 -0.77 12.46
CA GLU A 70 11.82 -0.73 13.92
C GLU A 70 10.71 0.28 14.25
N GLY A 71 9.75 -0.13 15.08
CA GLY A 71 8.64 0.74 15.50
C GLY A 71 7.49 0.82 14.50
N CYS A 72 7.34 -0.15 13.59
CA CYS A 72 6.18 -0.25 12.70
C CYS A 72 4.86 -0.16 13.49
N PRO A 73 3.96 0.78 13.15
CA PRO A 73 2.68 0.95 13.85
C PRO A 73 1.77 -0.28 13.75
N LEU A 74 1.97 -1.10 12.71
CA LEU A 74 1.19 -2.31 12.45
C LEU A 74 1.76 -3.57 13.11
N LYS A 75 2.83 -3.45 13.92
CA LYS A 75 3.47 -4.58 14.59
C LYS A 75 2.45 -5.48 15.30
N THR A 76 1.57 -4.89 16.10
CA THR A 76 0.60 -5.64 16.90
C THR A 76 -0.42 -6.36 16.01
N THR A 77 -0.86 -5.75 14.92
CA THR A 77 -1.80 -6.35 13.97
C THR A 77 -1.17 -7.57 13.29
N ILE A 78 0.03 -7.41 12.72
CA ILE A 78 0.73 -8.51 12.04
C ILE A 78 1.03 -9.66 13.03
N GLU A 79 1.48 -9.35 14.25
CA GLU A 79 1.73 -10.37 15.29
C GLU A 79 0.46 -11.15 15.63
N GLN A 80 -0.69 -10.49 15.78
CA GLN A 80 -1.97 -11.14 16.05
C GLN A 80 -2.42 -12.02 14.89
N ASP A 81 -2.30 -11.57 13.65
CA ASP A 81 -2.67 -12.32 12.47
C ASP A 81 -1.78 -13.55 12.28
N VAL A 82 -0.46 -13.42 12.50
CA VAL A 82 0.48 -14.54 12.52
C VAL A 82 0.11 -15.56 13.59
N ARG A 83 -0.17 -15.12 14.82
CA ARG A 83 -0.57 -15.99 15.92
C ARG A 83 -1.87 -16.73 15.60
N LYS A 84 -2.85 -16.03 15.06
CA LYS A 84 -4.12 -16.60 14.62
C LYS A 84 -3.93 -17.64 13.51
N ALA A 85 -3.18 -17.32 12.46
CA ALA A 85 -2.92 -18.24 11.37
C ALA A 85 -2.18 -19.49 11.83
N ALA A 86 -1.11 -19.34 12.61
CA ALA A 86 -0.36 -20.48 13.14
C ALA A 86 -1.20 -21.40 14.05
N SER A 87 -2.14 -20.84 14.81
CA SER A 87 -3.03 -21.63 15.69
C SER A 87 -4.07 -22.46 14.94
N THR A 88 -4.28 -22.26 13.64
CA THR A 88 -5.18 -23.07 12.81
C THR A 88 -4.57 -24.41 12.38
N VAL A 89 -3.25 -24.57 12.55
CA VAL A 89 -2.54 -25.77 12.14
C VAL A 89 -2.80 -26.88 13.16
N GLU A 90 -3.32 -28.02 12.69
CA GLU A 90 -3.63 -29.16 13.53
C GLU A 90 -2.37 -29.69 14.21
N GLY A 91 -2.44 -29.94 15.54
CA GLY A 91 -1.31 -30.36 16.36
C GLY A 91 -0.54 -29.20 17.04
N ILE A 92 -0.75 -27.95 16.65
CA ILE A 92 -0.17 -26.80 17.35
C ILE A 92 -1.02 -26.49 18.60
N THR A 93 -0.40 -26.57 19.78
CA THR A 93 -1.03 -26.30 21.08
C THR A 93 -0.74 -24.88 21.56
N ARG A 94 0.41 -24.32 21.14
CA ARG A 94 0.85 -22.98 21.53
C ARG A 94 1.63 -22.31 20.42
N VAL A 95 1.54 -20.98 20.33
CA VAL A 95 2.26 -20.17 19.33
C VAL A 95 3.13 -19.15 20.05
N GLN A 96 4.42 -19.18 19.76
CA GLN A 96 5.40 -18.18 20.15
C GLN A 96 5.76 -17.35 18.94
N VAL A 97 5.62 -16.03 19.04
CA VAL A 97 5.96 -15.10 17.93
C VAL A 97 7.02 -14.14 18.44
N GLU A 98 8.18 -14.17 17.78
CA GLU A 98 9.25 -13.21 17.95
C GLU A 98 9.16 -12.19 16.81
N VAL A 99 9.20 -10.89 17.13
CA VAL A 99 9.12 -9.83 16.14
C VAL A 99 10.44 -9.06 16.15
N GLY A 100 11.18 -9.14 15.05
CA GLY A 100 12.42 -8.41 14.77
C GLY A 100 12.25 -7.35 13.68
N ALA A 101 13.37 -6.75 13.28
CA ALA A 101 13.43 -5.85 12.14
C ALA A 101 14.38 -6.42 11.07
N MET A 102 14.08 -6.17 9.80
CA MET A 102 14.92 -6.53 8.67
C MET A 102 16.27 -5.82 8.75
N ASN A 103 17.34 -6.52 8.41
CA ASN A 103 18.64 -5.91 8.19
C ASN A 103 18.70 -5.17 6.83
N ALA A 104 19.83 -4.51 6.53
CA ALA A 104 19.98 -3.72 5.30
C ALA A 104 19.84 -4.58 4.03
N ASP A 105 20.41 -5.78 4.02
CA ASP A 105 20.36 -6.66 2.84
C ASP A 105 18.96 -7.19 2.58
N GLN A 106 18.22 -7.54 3.64
CA GLN A 106 16.83 -7.99 3.56
C GLN A 106 15.92 -6.87 3.06
N ARG A 107 16.11 -5.62 3.56
CA ARG A 107 15.38 -4.46 3.06
C ARG A 107 15.67 -4.18 1.58
N ASN A 108 16.95 -4.27 1.16
CA ASN A 108 17.32 -4.08 -0.24
C ASN A 108 16.71 -5.16 -1.15
N ALA A 109 16.66 -6.41 -0.71
CA ALA A 109 16.04 -7.50 -1.44
C ALA A 109 14.52 -7.25 -1.60
N LEU A 110 13.82 -6.90 -0.52
CA LEU A 110 12.41 -6.54 -0.55
C LEU A 110 12.15 -5.34 -1.46
N LYS A 111 12.96 -4.28 -1.36
CA LYS A 111 12.86 -3.10 -2.21
C LYS A 111 13.00 -3.44 -3.70
N SER A 112 13.99 -4.26 -4.06
CA SER A 112 14.19 -4.70 -5.45
C SER A 112 13.00 -5.50 -5.97
N GLN A 113 12.35 -6.27 -5.11
CA GLN A 113 11.14 -7.03 -5.44
C GLN A 113 9.91 -6.12 -5.63
N LEU A 114 9.81 -5.05 -4.84
CA LEU A 114 8.68 -4.12 -4.89
C LEU A 114 8.80 -3.09 -6.01
N LYS A 115 10.04 -2.72 -6.38
CA LYS A 115 10.32 -1.69 -7.38
C LYS A 115 11.53 -2.09 -8.25
N PRO A 116 11.31 -2.95 -9.25
CA PRO A 116 12.41 -3.43 -10.10
C PRO A 116 13.02 -2.34 -11.00
N GLU A 117 12.24 -1.32 -11.43
CA GLU A 117 12.71 -0.23 -12.31
C GLU A 117 12.00 1.11 -12.00
N ARG A 118 12.67 2.23 -12.36
CA ARG A 118 12.14 3.60 -12.21
C ARG A 118 11.22 3.96 -13.38
N ILE A 119 10.22 3.13 -13.65
CA ILE A 119 9.23 3.33 -14.70
C ILE A 119 7.94 3.85 -14.07
N ASN A 120 7.29 4.81 -14.73
CA ASN A 120 5.97 5.27 -14.33
C ASN A 120 4.94 4.12 -14.50
N PRO A 121 4.42 3.53 -13.42
CA PRO A 121 3.57 2.35 -13.52
C PRO A 121 2.20 2.63 -14.16
N PHE A 122 1.80 3.90 -14.20
CA PHE A 122 0.48 4.31 -14.73
C PHE A 122 0.48 4.65 -16.21
N THR A 123 1.68 4.78 -16.81
CA THR A 123 1.84 5.06 -18.26
C THR A 123 2.64 3.99 -18.99
N ALA A 124 3.10 2.97 -18.26
CA ALA A 124 3.81 1.83 -18.85
C ALA A 124 2.92 1.09 -19.86
N PRO A 125 3.51 0.49 -20.92
CA PRO A 125 2.77 -0.36 -21.84
C PRO A 125 2.06 -1.48 -21.10
N GLY A 126 0.73 -1.60 -21.26
CA GLY A 126 -0.08 -2.59 -20.56
C GLY A 126 -0.56 -2.17 -19.17
N ALA A 127 -0.35 -0.92 -18.75
CA ALA A 127 -0.94 -0.41 -17.50
C ALA A 127 -2.48 -0.52 -17.54
N LEU A 128 -3.03 -1.23 -16.55
CA LEU A 128 -4.48 -1.45 -16.44
C LEU A 128 -5.16 -0.44 -15.51
N THR A 129 -4.38 0.29 -14.72
CA THR A 129 -4.90 1.31 -13.78
C THR A 129 -5.55 2.46 -14.55
N ARG A 130 -6.81 2.75 -14.24
CA ARG A 130 -7.47 3.96 -14.74
C ARG A 130 -7.13 5.15 -13.84
N VAL A 131 -6.69 6.24 -14.46
CA VAL A 131 -6.27 7.45 -13.75
C VAL A 131 -7.30 8.55 -13.96
N PHE A 132 -7.75 9.15 -12.85
CA PHE A 132 -8.68 10.29 -12.86
C PHE A 132 -8.08 11.46 -12.10
N ALA A 133 -8.01 12.61 -12.73
CA ALA A 133 -7.64 13.86 -12.09
C ALA A 133 -8.91 14.65 -11.72
N VAL A 134 -9.12 14.85 -10.43
CA VAL A 134 -10.24 15.61 -9.90
C VAL A 134 -9.84 17.07 -9.80
N VAL A 135 -10.50 17.91 -10.56
CA VAL A 135 -10.16 19.32 -10.76
C VAL A 135 -11.36 20.23 -10.42
N SER A 136 -11.06 21.47 -10.07
CA SER A 136 -12.09 22.51 -9.89
C SER A 136 -11.53 23.88 -10.25
N GLY A 137 -12.37 24.74 -10.82
CA GLY A 137 -11.98 26.13 -11.13
C GLY A 137 -11.82 26.99 -9.87
N LYS A 138 -12.47 26.64 -8.75
CA LYS A 138 -12.50 27.38 -7.49
C LYS A 138 -12.35 26.46 -6.29
N GLY A 139 -11.73 26.98 -5.22
CA GLY A 139 -11.69 26.31 -3.92
C GLY A 139 -13.06 26.27 -3.23
N GLY A 140 -13.29 25.27 -2.37
CA GLY A 140 -14.50 25.15 -1.56
C GLY A 140 -15.72 24.57 -2.26
N VAL A 141 -15.59 24.02 -3.47
CA VAL A 141 -16.70 23.39 -4.23
C VAL A 141 -16.95 21.92 -3.85
N GLY A 142 -16.18 21.36 -2.92
CA GLY A 142 -16.31 19.98 -2.50
C GLY A 142 -15.44 18.97 -3.28
N LYS A 143 -14.40 19.44 -3.99
CA LYS A 143 -13.47 18.60 -4.78
C LYS A 143 -12.92 17.42 -3.98
N SER A 144 -12.24 17.67 -2.86
CA SER A 144 -11.64 16.62 -2.03
C SER A 144 -12.68 15.70 -1.38
N SER A 145 -13.85 16.23 -1.01
CA SER A 145 -14.98 15.41 -0.55
C SER A 145 -15.48 14.47 -1.66
N MET A 146 -15.56 14.95 -2.90
CA MET A 146 -15.92 14.14 -4.06
C MET A 146 -14.86 13.05 -4.30
N THR A 147 -13.57 13.40 -4.25
CA THR A 147 -12.44 12.46 -4.42
C THR A 147 -12.51 11.34 -3.38
N ALA A 148 -12.66 11.68 -2.09
CA ALA A 148 -12.74 10.70 -1.01
C ALA A 148 -13.96 9.78 -1.15
N ASN A 149 -15.14 10.34 -1.49
CA ASN A 149 -16.35 9.55 -1.68
C ASN A 149 -16.29 8.64 -2.91
N LEU A 150 -15.71 9.10 -4.02
CA LEU A 150 -15.46 8.24 -5.20
C LEU A 150 -14.54 7.08 -4.84
N ALA A 151 -13.44 7.35 -4.13
CA ALA A 151 -12.53 6.30 -3.68
C ALA A 151 -13.24 5.27 -2.80
N ALA A 152 -14.00 5.71 -1.81
CA ALA A 152 -14.78 4.83 -0.94
C ALA A 152 -15.80 4.01 -1.73
N ALA A 153 -16.51 4.63 -2.69
CA ALA A 153 -17.51 3.97 -3.52
C ALA A 153 -16.89 2.92 -4.47
N PHE A 154 -15.70 3.15 -5.00
CA PHE A 154 -14.98 2.17 -5.80
C PHE A 154 -14.45 1.02 -4.93
N ALA A 155 -13.87 1.34 -3.78
CA ALA A 155 -13.33 0.34 -2.87
C ALA A 155 -14.45 -0.54 -2.26
N SER A 156 -15.65 0.01 -1.98
CA SER A 156 -16.80 -0.79 -1.53
C SER A 156 -17.27 -1.83 -2.55
N ARG A 157 -16.92 -1.62 -3.84
CA ARG A 157 -17.16 -2.58 -4.93
C ARG A 157 -16.03 -3.59 -5.14
N GLY A 158 -15.05 -3.59 -4.25
CA GLY A 158 -13.91 -4.52 -4.28
C GLY A 158 -12.73 -4.06 -5.12
N LEU A 159 -12.67 -2.78 -5.52
CA LEU A 159 -11.57 -2.25 -6.32
C LEU A 159 -10.41 -1.77 -5.43
N ALA A 160 -9.19 -1.92 -5.93
CA ALA A 160 -7.97 -1.35 -5.35
C ALA A 160 -7.81 0.10 -5.82
N VAL A 161 -7.90 1.05 -4.90
CA VAL A 161 -7.90 2.49 -5.20
C VAL A 161 -6.69 3.16 -4.59
N GLY A 162 -6.01 4.01 -5.37
CA GLY A 162 -4.99 4.95 -4.91
C GLY A 162 -5.51 6.38 -4.91
N ILE A 163 -5.09 7.19 -3.95
CA ILE A 163 -5.30 8.65 -3.97
C ILE A 163 -3.95 9.35 -3.81
N ILE A 164 -3.68 10.28 -4.72
CA ILE A 164 -2.62 11.29 -4.56
C ILE A 164 -3.29 12.62 -4.25
N ASP A 165 -3.16 13.10 -3.01
CA ASP A 165 -3.59 14.42 -2.59
C ASP A 165 -2.45 15.42 -2.82
N ALA A 166 -2.55 16.18 -3.90
CA ALA A 166 -1.60 17.18 -4.33
C ALA A 166 -2.03 18.62 -3.97
N ASP A 167 -3.10 18.80 -3.20
CA ASP A 167 -3.56 20.12 -2.75
C ASP A 167 -2.75 20.58 -1.54
N VAL A 168 -1.69 21.35 -1.81
CA VAL A 168 -0.78 21.87 -0.77
C VAL A 168 -1.41 22.87 0.20
N HIS A 169 -2.52 23.48 -0.17
CA HIS A 169 -3.20 24.49 0.64
C HIS A 169 -4.39 23.91 1.40
N GLY A 170 -4.84 22.73 1.03
CA GLY A 170 -6.05 22.13 1.57
C GLY A 170 -5.99 20.60 1.65
N PHE A 171 -4.84 20.03 1.99
CA PHE A 171 -4.64 18.58 2.11
C PHE A 171 -5.60 17.97 3.14
N SER A 172 -6.79 17.63 2.69
CA SER A 172 -7.89 17.16 3.53
C SER A 172 -8.18 15.65 3.39
N ILE A 173 -7.65 15.01 2.35
CA ILE A 173 -7.94 13.60 2.04
C ILE A 173 -7.58 12.65 3.19
N PRO A 174 -6.41 12.75 3.86
CA PRO A 174 -6.10 11.86 4.98
C PRO A 174 -7.15 11.94 6.10
N GLY A 175 -7.54 13.17 6.46
CA GLY A 175 -8.58 13.40 7.48
C GLY A 175 -9.94 12.86 7.08
N LEU A 176 -10.35 13.03 5.81
CA LEU A 176 -11.62 12.52 5.27
C LEU A 176 -11.66 10.99 5.25
N MET A 177 -10.51 10.35 5.02
CA MET A 177 -10.36 8.89 4.99
C MET A 177 -10.06 8.29 6.38
N GLY A 178 -9.96 9.11 7.44
CA GLY A 178 -9.67 8.65 8.79
C GLY A 178 -8.23 8.18 9.02
N ILE A 179 -7.31 8.53 8.11
CA ILE A 179 -5.90 8.16 8.17
C ILE A 179 -5.15 9.12 9.10
N ARG A 180 -4.45 8.57 10.08
CA ARG A 180 -3.64 9.32 11.05
C ARG A 180 -2.17 8.91 10.99
N GLU A 181 -1.88 7.77 10.37
CA GLU A 181 -0.56 7.21 10.23
C GLU A 181 0.22 7.95 9.15
N ALA A 182 1.53 8.13 9.38
CA ALA A 182 2.44 8.60 8.35
C ALA A 182 2.79 7.45 7.39
N PRO A 183 3.15 7.77 6.13
CA PRO A 183 3.64 6.76 5.20
C PRO A 183 4.90 6.07 5.74
N THR A 184 4.98 4.75 5.56
CA THR A 184 6.18 3.98 5.89
C THR A 184 7.25 4.22 4.83
N ARG A 185 8.51 4.40 5.25
CA ARG A 185 9.63 4.56 4.35
C ARG A 185 10.53 3.34 4.39
N LEU A 186 10.77 2.77 3.22
CA LEU A 186 11.77 1.74 2.99
C LEU A 186 12.85 2.34 2.08
N ASP A 187 13.85 3.00 2.68
CA ASP A 187 14.85 3.85 2.02
C ASP A 187 14.20 4.97 1.18
N ASP A 188 14.31 4.89 -0.16
CA ASP A 188 13.69 5.82 -1.12
C ASP A 188 12.27 5.40 -1.54
N LEU A 189 11.82 4.19 -1.18
CA LEU A 189 10.47 3.73 -1.45
C LEU A 189 9.52 4.23 -0.35
N ILE A 190 8.37 4.75 -0.77
CA ILE A 190 7.32 5.24 0.12
C ILE A 190 6.15 4.27 0.04
N ILE A 191 5.75 3.71 1.18
CA ILE A 191 4.59 2.83 1.29
C ILE A 191 3.45 3.64 1.90
N PRO A 192 2.37 3.92 1.15
CA PRO A 192 1.26 4.72 1.63
C PRO A 192 0.37 3.92 2.58
N PRO A 193 -0.18 4.54 3.63
CA PRO A 193 -1.17 3.90 4.49
C PRO A 193 -2.41 3.51 3.68
N ALA A 194 -3.08 2.44 4.12
CA ALA A 194 -4.26 1.90 3.47
C ALA A 194 -5.45 1.83 4.43
N VAL A 195 -6.65 2.04 3.90
CA VAL A 195 -7.92 1.87 4.61
C VAL A 195 -8.76 0.85 3.86
N ASP A 196 -9.27 -0.15 4.58
CA ASP A 196 -10.22 -1.11 4.03
C ASP A 196 -11.60 -0.49 3.89
N ALA A 197 -12.23 -0.72 2.76
CA ALA A 197 -13.61 -0.31 2.58
C ALA A 197 -14.55 -1.29 3.29
N PRO A 198 -15.59 -0.79 4.00
CA PRO A 198 -16.65 -1.64 4.50
C PRO A 198 -17.35 -2.33 3.33
N ARG A 199 -17.57 -3.64 3.45
CA ARG A 199 -18.31 -4.40 2.44
C ARG A 199 -19.78 -4.00 2.46
N GLU A 200 -20.38 -3.70 1.32
CA GLU A 200 -21.82 -3.62 1.22
C GLU A 200 -22.42 -5.00 1.52
N HIS A 201 -23.39 -5.04 2.44
CA HIS A 201 -24.10 -6.27 2.83
C HIS A 201 -24.75 -6.89 1.57
N GLY A 202 -24.31 -8.06 1.17
CA GLY A 202 -24.94 -8.88 0.13
C GLY A 202 -24.13 -9.17 -1.13
N GLN A 203 -22.98 -8.57 -1.36
CA GLN A 203 -22.15 -8.88 -2.52
C GLN A 203 -20.97 -9.80 -2.16
N VAL A 204 -21.25 -11.09 -1.99
CA VAL A 204 -20.21 -12.12 -1.99
C VAL A 204 -19.96 -12.54 -3.43
N ARG A 205 -19.10 -11.83 -4.14
CA ARG A 205 -18.48 -12.38 -5.34
C ARG A 205 -17.24 -13.16 -4.90
N GLY A 206 -17.39 -14.48 -4.75
CA GLY A 206 -16.29 -15.42 -4.86
C GLY A 206 -15.10 -15.26 -3.89
N GLY A 207 -15.32 -14.86 -2.60
CA GLY A 207 -14.25 -14.89 -1.61
C GLY A 207 -13.10 -13.90 -1.81
N ALA A 208 -13.21 -12.95 -2.75
CA ALA A 208 -12.20 -11.92 -2.96
C ALA A 208 -12.09 -10.99 -1.73
N PRO A 209 -10.87 -10.57 -1.34
CA PRO A 209 -10.69 -9.56 -0.30
C PRO A 209 -11.48 -8.30 -0.67
N GLY A 210 -12.01 -7.58 0.33
CA GLY A 210 -12.67 -6.28 0.12
C GLY A 210 -11.73 -5.31 -0.56
N GLY A 211 -12.26 -4.29 -1.27
CA GLY A 211 -11.45 -3.22 -1.82
C GLY A 211 -10.80 -2.39 -0.72
N PHE A 212 -9.79 -1.65 -1.10
CA PHE A 212 -9.05 -0.77 -0.18
C PHE A 212 -8.73 0.57 -0.86
N VAL A 213 -8.40 1.56 -0.03
CA VAL A 213 -7.91 2.86 -0.51
C VAL A 213 -6.54 3.12 0.09
N LYS A 214 -5.53 3.31 -0.75
CA LYS A 214 -4.19 3.79 -0.38
C LYS A 214 -4.10 5.29 -0.60
N VAL A 215 -3.57 6.02 0.36
CA VAL A 215 -3.51 7.48 0.30
C VAL A 215 -2.10 7.99 0.52
N ILE A 216 -1.66 8.85 -0.39
CA ILE A 216 -0.49 9.70 -0.19
C ILE A 216 -0.91 11.17 -0.29
N SER A 217 -0.46 11.98 0.62
CA SER A 217 -0.72 13.42 0.62
C SER A 217 0.55 14.20 0.91
N ILE A 218 0.71 15.33 0.25
CA ILE A 218 1.79 16.28 0.54
C ILE A 218 1.80 16.65 2.03
N GLY A 219 0.61 16.79 2.64
CA GLY A 219 0.46 17.10 4.06
C GLY A 219 1.11 16.11 5.00
N MET A 220 1.24 14.84 4.62
CA MET A 220 1.87 13.80 5.44
C MET A 220 3.38 13.99 5.63
N PHE A 221 4.03 14.82 4.80
CA PHE A 221 5.47 15.11 4.86
C PHE A 221 5.78 16.44 5.52
N LEU A 222 4.76 17.23 5.87
CA LEU A 222 4.95 18.52 6.51
C LEU A 222 5.10 18.34 8.03
N LYS A 223 6.18 18.86 8.61
CA LYS A 223 6.38 18.88 10.05
C LYS A 223 5.69 20.11 10.66
N GLY A 224 4.51 19.90 11.25
CA GLY A 224 3.77 20.97 11.94
C GLY A 224 3.13 21.99 10.98
N ASN A 225 2.65 23.10 11.53
CA ASN A 225 1.98 24.19 10.80
C ASN A 225 2.96 25.20 10.17
N GLN A 226 4.11 24.76 9.66
CA GLN A 226 5.02 25.68 8.99
C GLN A 226 4.49 26.00 7.57
N PRO A 227 4.31 27.28 7.24
CA PRO A 227 3.93 27.68 5.88
C PRO A 227 5.10 27.37 4.94
N VAL A 228 4.93 26.38 4.10
CA VAL A 228 5.88 26.08 3.01
C VAL A 228 5.39 26.76 1.76
N ALA A 229 6.17 27.69 1.22
CA ALA A 229 5.88 28.32 -0.06
C ALA A 229 6.18 27.33 -1.19
N TRP A 230 5.19 26.54 -1.56
CA TRP A 230 5.27 25.63 -2.70
C TRP A 230 5.25 26.44 -4.01
N ARG A 231 6.34 26.39 -4.76
CA ARG A 231 6.41 26.94 -6.11
C ARG A 231 6.19 25.83 -7.14
N GLY A 232 5.71 26.17 -8.34
CA GLY A 232 5.41 25.21 -9.40
C GLY A 232 6.44 24.08 -9.59
N PRO A 233 7.75 24.37 -9.71
CA PRO A 233 8.77 23.33 -9.86
C PRO A 233 8.90 22.38 -8.65
N MET A 234 8.63 22.82 -7.44
CA MET A 234 8.64 21.98 -6.24
C MET A 234 7.43 21.05 -6.24
N LEU A 235 6.29 21.55 -6.65
CA LEU A 235 5.06 20.79 -6.73
C LEU A 235 5.13 19.73 -7.84
N HIS A 236 5.73 20.08 -8.99
CA HIS A 236 6.02 19.11 -10.05
C HIS A 236 6.89 17.94 -9.57
N ARG A 237 7.99 18.26 -8.87
CA ARG A 237 8.88 17.23 -8.30
C ARG A 237 8.17 16.36 -7.26
N ALA A 238 7.32 16.93 -6.41
CA ALA A 238 6.56 16.18 -5.42
C ALA A 238 5.57 15.23 -6.11
N LEU A 239 4.87 15.68 -7.13
CA LEU A 239 3.95 14.85 -7.92
C LEU A 239 4.71 13.73 -8.65
N GLU A 240 5.84 14.06 -9.29
CA GLU A 240 6.72 13.08 -9.92
C GLU A 240 7.20 12.02 -8.90
N GLN A 241 7.64 12.46 -7.72
CA GLN A 241 8.04 11.56 -6.64
C GLN A 241 6.89 10.67 -6.17
N PHE A 242 5.69 11.19 -6.04
CA PHE A 242 4.52 10.38 -5.66
C PHE A 242 4.14 9.36 -6.72
N ILE A 243 4.31 9.68 -7.98
CA ILE A 243 4.04 8.76 -9.09
C ILE A 243 5.13 7.66 -9.18
N LEU A 244 6.40 8.04 -8.97
CA LEU A 244 7.53 7.14 -9.20
C LEU A 244 8.01 6.40 -7.94
N ASP A 245 7.94 7.02 -6.76
CA ASP A 245 8.56 6.49 -5.54
C ASP A 245 7.56 5.95 -4.52
N VAL A 246 6.24 6.15 -4.74
CA VAL A 246 5.21 5.57 -3.90
C VAL A 246 4.82 4.19 -4.41
N HIS A 247 4.91 3.20 -3.54
CA HIS A 247 4.49 1.83 -3.85
C HIS A 247 2.99 1.65 -3.60
N PHE A 248 2.20 1.91 -4.62
CA PHE A 248 0.76 1.62 -4.53
C PHE A 248 0.43 0.13 -4.71
N GLY A 249 1.32 -0.66 -5.33
CA GLY A 249 1.01 -2.01 -5.80
C GLY A 249 0.11 -1.99 -7.03
N ALA A 250 -0.59 -3.09 -7.29
CA ALA A 250 -1.57 -3.15 -8.37
C ALA A 250 -2.84 -2.37 -7.98
N LEU A 251 -3.16 -1.34 -8.75
CA LEU A 251 -4.37 -0.55 -8.59
C LEU A 251 -5.31 -0.75 -9.78
N ASP A 252 -6.62 -0.75 -9.51
CA ASP A 252 -7.64 -0.60 -10.54
C ASP A 252 -7.84 0.88 -10.89
N ILE A 253 -7.80 1.77 -9.89
CA ILE A 253 -8.07 3.20 -10.03
C ILE A 253 -7.04 4.03 -9.26
N LEU A 254 -6.55 5.10 -9.89
CA LEU A 254 -5.80 6.17 -9.25
C LEU A 254 -6.58 7.48 -9.36
N LEU A 255 -6.85 8.13 -8.23
CA LEU A 255 -7.46 9.45 -8.15
C LEU A 255 -6.40 10.49 -7.76
N LEU A 256 -6.34 11.60 -8.47
CA LEU A 256 -5.50 12.74 -8.12
C LEU A 256 -6.38 13.89 -7.65
N ASP A 257 -6.25 14.29 -6.38
CA ASP A 257 -6.90 15.49 -5.85
C ASP A 257 -5.99 16.70 -6.08
N LEU A 258 -6.25 17.47 -7.15
CA LEU A 258 -5.41 18.58 -7.55
C LEU A 258 -5.83 19.89 -6.83
N PRO A 259 -4.92 20.86 -6.62
CA PRO A 259 -5.31 22.18 -6.12
C PRO A 259 -6.30 22.87 -7.06
N PRO A 260 -7.13 23.78 -6.55
CA PRO A 260 -8.07 24.53 -7.37
C PRO A 260 -7.36 25.44 -8.37
N GLY A 261 -7.96 25.62 -9.54
CA GLY A 261 -7.43 26.44 -10.62
C GLY A 261 -6.67 25.67 -11.68
N THR A 262 -6.15 26.38 -12.68
CA THR A 262 -5.49 25.84 -13.90
C THR A 262 -3.97 26.06 -13.89
N GLY A 263 -3.37 26.12 -12.69
CA GLY A 263 -1.95 26.44 -12.52
C GLY A 263 -0.97 25.35 -12.96
N ASP A 264 0.30 25.55 -12.60
CA ASP A 264 1.44 24.69 -12.97
C ASP A 264 1.23 23.18 -12.69
N ILE A 265 0.38 22.84 -11.72
CA ILE A 265 0.11 21.45 -11.36
C ILE A 265 -0.67 20.71 -12.47
N ALA A 266 -1.60 21.39 -13.15
CA ALA A 266 -2.33 20.81 -14.26
C ALA A 266 -1.42 20.49 -15.44
N ILE A 267 -0.44 21.36 -15.70
CA ILE A 267 0.60 21.13 -16.72
C ILE A 267 1.47 19.94 -16.32
N SER A 268 1.92 19.91 -15.06
CA SER A 268 2.73 18.82 -14.54
C SER A 268 2.00 17.48 -14.64
N MET A 269 0.72 17.46 -14.28
CA MET A 269 -0.13 16.26 -14.36
C MET A 269 -0.25 15.77 -15.80
N SER A 270 -0.52 16.67 -16.77
CA SER A 270 -0.65 16.29 -18.19
C SER A 270 0.65 15.74 -18.79
N GLN A 271 1.81 16.15 -18.27
CA GLN A 271 3.11 15.61 -18.68
C GLN A 271 3.40 14.24 -18.06
N LEU A 272 3.07 14.07 -16.77
CA LEU A 272 3.38 12.84 -16.01
C LEU A 272 2.34 11.74 -16.25
N LEU A 273 1.08 12.12 -16.51
CA LEU A 273 -0.07 11.22 -16.67
C LEU A 273 -0.95 11.66 -17.84
N PRO A 274 -0.43 11.58 -19.09
CA PRO A 274 -1.11 12.09 -20.28
C PRO A 274 -2.44 11.38 -20.60
N ASN A 275 -2.63 10.18 -20.07
CA ASN A 275 -3.84 9.36 -20.27
C ASN A 275 -4.87 9.53 -19.14
N ALA A 276 -4.68 10.50 -18.22
CA ALA A 276 -5.62 10.72 -17.14
C ALA A 276 -6.93 11.34 -17.63
N ASP A 277 -8.06 10.77 -17.22
CA ASP A 277 -9.39 11.35 -17.42
C ASP A 277 -9.61 12.50 -16.43
N LEU A 278 -10.36 13.53 -16.81
CA LEU A 278 -10.67 14.67 -15.94
C LEU A 278 -12.06 14.54 -15.32
N VAL A 279 -12.14 14.71 -14.01
CA VAL A 279 -13.39 14.84 -13.27
C VAL A 279 -13.50 16.29 -12.79
N LEU A 280 -14.33 17.09 -13.47
CA LEU A 280 -14.56 18.48 -13.09
C LEU A 280 -15.63 18.60 -12.01
N VAL A 281 -15.25 19.18 -10.86
CA VAL A 281 -16.16 19.47 -9.75
C VAL A 281 -16.44 20.97 -9.71
N SER A 282 -17.72 21.34 -9.79
CA SER A 282 -18.17 22.72 -9.74
C SER A 282 -19.47 22.85 -8.97
N THR A 283 -19.85 24.07 -8.64
CA THR A 283 -21.16 24.43 -8.05
C THR A 283 -21.85 25.47 -8.93
N PRO A 284 -23.19 25.59 -8.91
CA PRO A 284 -23.94 26.53 -9.75
C PRO A 284 -23.83 27.99 -9.27
N GLN A 285 -22.77 28.36 -8.60
CA GLN A 285 -22.49 29.73 -8.17
C GLN A 285 -21.71 30.48 -9.26
N HIS A 286 -22.06 31.72 -9.57
CA HIS A 286 -21.40 32.53 -10.59
C HIS A 286 -19.87 32.62 -10.48
N ALA A 287 -19.31 32.47 -9.27
CA ALA A 287 -17.88 32.48 -9.06
C ALA A 287 -17.19 31.11 -9.23
N ALA A 288 -17.95 30.08 -9.56
CA ALA A 288 -17.44 28.69 -9.69
C ALA A 288 -17.62 28.13 -11.12
N VAL A 289 -18.27 28.90 -12.00
CA VAL A 289 -18.53 28.56 -13.42
C VAL A 289 -17.56 29.30 -14.31
#